data_404b3ea9f94791159ddfb85569dd8a3d
#
_entry.id   404b3ea9f94791159ddfb85569dd8a3d
#
_cell.length_a   1.000
_cell.length_b   1.000
_cell.length_c   1.000
_cell.angle_alpha   90.00
_cell.angle_beta   90.00
_cell.angle_gamma   90.00
#
_symmetry.space_group_name_H-M   'P 1'
#
loop_
_entity.id
_entity.type
_entity.pdbx_description
1 polymer ?
#
loop_
_entity_poly.entity_id
_entity_poly.type
_entity_poly.pdbx_seq_one_letter_code
_entity_poly.pdbx_strand_id
1 'polypeptide(L)'
;MDRNVKYLIIGAGISGLTFANYADGDYLIIEKEKEVGGYCRTIKKKDYVWDYAGHFFHFSTDEFKKKFLDSVNPEDIKYKDKNTKIIYKGELVDYPFQTNIHQLEKEEFIDCLYDLFHKEEKEDYDSFLDMLYGKFGKSIVEKFLKPYNEKLYAVDLKTLDKDAMGRFFPYADIPAIIDNMKANKDSTSYNNSFLYPRNGAGSFIQILYDALDSSKILMEHEVVKIDNEHKVAQLDDGSKINYEYLINTSPLNHFLGYFEGEKFSALKNRLSYNKVLVFNLGFNKKSKFTEEHWMYIPDKAVNFYRIGFYDNILDADKLSMYIEIGYGKEDEITEQDVEMQLKLTLENLHKLGIIDDDTKLEEHSTIIMDPAYVHINTETEKMVQQFKAEEEKNGIYTIGDMERGHTVQWKIA
;
A
#
# COMPACT_ATOMS: atom_id res chain seq x y z
N MET A 1 -22.35 -17.28 -22.36
CA MET A 1 -21.65 -18.44 -22.97
C MET A 1 -21.20 -19.32 -21.82
N ASP A 2 -21.78 -20.54 -21.69
CA ASP A 2 -21.38 -21.44 -20.60
C ASP A 2 -19.99 -22.00 -20.90
N ARG A 3 -19.05 -21.78 -19.99
CA ARG A 3 -17.64 -22.18 -20.14
C ARG A 3 -17.25 -23.05 -18.94
N ASN A 4 -16.42 -24.06 -19.18
CA ASN A 4 -15.88 -24.92 -18.13
C ASN A 4 -14.36 -24.71 -18.07
N VAL A 5 -13.81 -24.47 -16.88
CA VAL A 5 -12.38 -24.27 -16.67
C VAL A 5 -11.92 -25.02 -15.42
N LYS A 6 -10.63 -25.39 -15.37
CA LYS A 6 -10.05 -25.94 -14.15
C LYS A 6 -9.92 -24.84 -13.11
N TYR A 7 -9.34 -23.71 -13.48
CA TYR A 7 -9.14 -22.57 -12.59
C TYR A 7 -9.92 -21.34 -13.07
N LEU A 8 -10.86 -20.85 -12.27
CA LEU A 8 -11.44 -19.53 -12.44
C LEU A 8 -10.70 -18.57 -11.53
N ILE A 9 -10.07 -17.53 -12.09
CA ILE A 9 -9.27 -16.54 -11.36
C ILE A 9 -10.03 -15.21 -11.37
N ILE A 10 -10.33 -14.66 -10.20
CA ILE A 10 -10.99 -13.37 -10.07
C ILE A 10 -9.93 -12.28 -9.81
N GLY A 11 -9.76 -11.39 -10.78
CA GLY A 11 -8.81 -10.28 -10.77
C GLY A 11 -7.54 -10.56 -11.59
N ALA A 12 -7.23 -9.64 -12.51
CA ALA A 12 -5.99 -9.61 -13.28
C ALA A 12 -4.94 -8.67 -12.66
N GLY A 13 -4.97 -8.54 -11.34
CA GLY A 13 -3.89 -7.93 -10.58
C GLY A 13 -2.66 -8.84 -10.58
N ILE A 14 -1.60 -8.35 -9.96
CA ILE A 14 -0.32 -9.05 -9.89
C ILE A 14 -0.47 -10.49 -9.36
N SER A 15 -1.31 -10.74 -8.33
CA SER A 15 -1.53 -12.07 -7.76
C SER A 15 -2.21 -13.03 -8.75
N GLY A 16 -3.26 -12.56 -9.44
CA GLY A 16 -3.97 -13.37 -10.43
C GLY A 16 -3.12 -13.70 -11.64
N LEU A 17 -2.40 -12.72 -12.19
CA LEU A 17 -1.46 -12.94 -13.29
C LEU A 17 -0.33 -13.89 -12.90
N THR A 18 0.19 -13.76 -11.67
CA THR A 18 1.24 -14.68 -11.20
C THR A 18 0.69 -16.09 -11.04
N PHE A 19 -0.47 -16.27 -10.41
CA PHE A 19 -1.07 -17.60 -10.29
C PHE A 19 -1.26 -18.24 -11.67
N ALA A 20 -1.79 -17.50 -12.64
CA ALA A 20 -2.01 -18.02 -13.99
C ALA A 20 -0.72 -18.45 -14.70
N ASN A 21 0.40 -17.74 -14.46
CA ASN A 21 1.73 -18.11 -15.00
C ASN A 21 2.26 -19.44 -14.46
N TYR A 22 1.80 -19.88 -13.30
CA TYR A 22 2.22 -21.15 -12.67
C TYR A 22 1.13 -22.21 -12.63
N ALA A 23 -0.07 -21.91 -13.16
CA ALA A 23 -1.18 -22.86 -13.17
C ALA A 23 -0.88 -24.07 -14.09
N ASP A 24 -1.15 -25.27 -13.58
CA ASP A 24 -0.90 -26.54 -14.27
C ASP A 24 -2.11 -27.04 -15.09
N GLY A 25 -2.95 -26.17 -15.58
CA GLY A 25 -4.17 -26.55 -16.30
C GLY A 25 -4.86 -25.40 -16.99
N ASP A 26 -6.06 -25.66 -17.49
CA ASP A 26 -6.86 -24.62 -18.13
C ASP A 26 -7.36 -23.59 -17.12
N TYR A 27 -7.28 -22.32 -17.47
CA TYR A 27 -7.71 -21.23 -16.62
C TYR A 27 -8.49 -20.16 -17.38
N LEU A 28 -9.23 -19.35 -16.65
CA LEU A 28 -9.86 -18.13 -17.12
C LEU A 28 -9.72 -17.05 -16.06
N ILE A 29 -9.20 -15.89 -16.44
CA ILE A 29 -9.14 -14.71 -15.58
C ILE A 29 -10.31 -13.80 -15.92
N ILE A 30 -11.02 -13.33 -14.90
CA ILE A 30 -12.07 -12.30 -15.00
C ILE A 30 -11.54 -11.03 -14.37
N GLU A 31 -11.50 -9.94 -15.15
CA GLU A 31 -11.06 -8.62 -14.68
C GLU A 31 -12.15 -7.59 -15.00
N LYS A 32 -12.58 -6.84 -13.99
CA LYS A 32 -13.63 -5.83 -14.13
C LYS A 32 -13.18 -4.57 -14.86
N GLU A 33 -11.90 -4.28 -14.79
CA GLU A 33 -11.33 -3.09 -15.41
C GLU A 33 -10.95 -3.36 -16.87
N LYS A 34 -10.72 -2.27 -17.62
CA LYS A 34 -10.24 -2.32 -19.02
C LYS A 34 -8.75 -2.64 -19.14
N GLU A 35 -8.00 -2.64 -18.05
CA GLU A 35 -6.57 -2.84 -17.99
C GLU A 35 -6.19 -3.79 -16.85
N VAL A 36 -5.21 -4.65 -17.09
CA VAL A 36 -4.62 -5.52 -16.07
C VAL A 36 -3.76 -4.72 -15.07
N GLY A 37 -3.44 -5.33 -13.92
CA GLY A 37 -2.44 -4.81 -12.99
C GLY A 37 -2.97 -4.39 -11.63
N GLY A 38 -4.28 -4.20 -11.47
CA GLY A 38 -4.85 -3.74 -10.21
C GLY A 38 -4.21 -2.43 -9.75
N TYR A 39 -3.75 -2.35 -8.50
CA TYR A 39 -3.06 -1.16 -7.99
C TYR A 39 -1.59 -1.02 -8.43
N CYS A 40 -1.03 -2.01 -9.13
CA CYS A 40 0.33 -1.91 -9.69
C CYS A 40 0.35 -1.31 -11.12
N ARG A 41 -0.70 -0.62 -11.54
CA ARG A 41 -0.77 0.08 -12.83
C ARG A 41 0.11 1.32 -12.83
N THR A 42 0.58 1.67 -14.03
CA THR A 42 1.32 2.91 -14.29
C THR A 42 0.54 3.81 -15.22
N ILE A 43 0.43 5.07 -14.88
CA ILE A 43 -0.18 6.13 -15.66
C ILE A 43 0.94 6.93 -16.35
N LYS A 44 0.85 7.10 -17.67
CA LYS A 44 1.76 7.95 -18.42
C LYS A 44 0.99 9.15 -18.97
N LYS A 45 1.43 10.36 -18.61
CA LYS A 45 0.90 11.62 -19.11
C LYS A 45 2.04 12.54 -19.52
N LYS A 46 2.13 12.90 -20.80
CA LYS A 46 3.27 13.65 -21.34
C LYS A 46 4.62 13.01 -20.94
N ASP A 47 5.45 13.75 -20.22
CA ASP A 47 6.76 13.30 -19.76
C ASP A 47 6.71 12.63 -18.37
N TYR A 48 5.52 12.52 -17.75
CA TYR A 48 5.36 11.98 -16.41
C TYR A 48 4.98 10.50 -16.43
N VAL A 49 5.63 9.76 -15.56
CA VAL A 49 5.37 8.34 -15.27
C VAL A 49 4.99 8.22 -13.81
N TRP A 50 3.79 7.75 -13.55
CA TRP A 50 3.21 7.65 -12.21
C TRP A 50 2.60 6.28 -11.98
N ASP A 51 2.81 5.72 -10.81
CA ASP A 51 2.05 4.56 -10.34
C ASP A 51 0.79 5.02 -9.58
N TYR A 52 -0.08 4.09 -9.20
CA TYR A 52 -1.28 4.41 -8.41
C TYR A 52 -0.92 4.90 -7.01
N ALA A 53 0.23 4.47 -6.48
CA ALA A 53 0.94 4.99 -5.32
C ALA A 53 2.41 4.58 -5.45
N GLY A 54 3.26 4.89 -4.48
CA GLY A 54 4.67 4.50 -4.52
C GLY A 54 4.85 2.98 -4.40
N HIS A 55 4.98 2.27 -5.52
CA HIS A 55 5.20 0.83 -5.58
C HIS A 55 6.67 0.53 -5.93
N PHE A 56 7.52 0.38 -4.91
CA PHE A 56 8.95 0.11 -5.08
C PHE A 56 9.22 -1.39 -4.88
N PHE A 57 10.08 -1.96 -5.73
CA PHE A 57 10.30 -3.40 -5.73
C PHE A 57 11.30 -3.85 -4.69
N HIS A 58 10.83 -4.75 -3.82
CA HIS A 58 11.62 -5.52 -2.89
C HIS A 58 11.31 -7.00 -3.15
N PHE A 59 12.29 -7.73 -3.63
CA PHE A 59 12.11 -9.15 -3.94
C PHE A 59 12.40 -10.01 -2.71
N SER A 60 11.47 -10.90 -2.38
CA SER A 60 11.63 -11.86 -1.28
C SER A 60 12.52 -13.05 -1.63
N THR A 61 12.69 -13.33 -2.93
CA THR A 61 13.52 -14.43 -3.43
C THR A 61 14.37 -13.99 -4.62
N ASP A 62 15.55 -14.58 -4.74
CA ASP A 62 16.44 -14.33 -5.87
C ASP A 62 15.86 -14.84 -7.20
N GLU A 63 15.01 -15.86 -7.18
CA GLU A 63 14.34 -16.40 -8.36
C GLU A 63 13.43 -15.35 -9.02
N PHE A 64 12.57 -14.70 -8.25
CA PHE A 64 11.70 -13.65 -8.76
C PHE A 64 12.51 -12.44 -9.22
N LYS A 65 13.50 -12.04 -8.43
CA LYS A 65 14.40 -10.96 -8.82
C LYS A 65 15.06 -11.26 -10.16
N LYS A 66 15.57 -12.47 -10.33
CA LYS A 66 16.22 -12.91 -11.57
C LYS A 66 15.22 -12.91 -12.74
N LYS A 67 14.04 -13.52 -12.58
CA LYS A 67 13.00 -13.53 -13.62
C LYS A 67 12.65 -12.12 -14.10
N PHE A 68 12.50 -11.17 -13.16
CA PHE A 68 12.25 -9.78 -13.48
C PHE A 68 13.43 -9.15 -14.24
N LEU A 69 14.65 -9.28 -13.72
CA LEU A 69 15.83 -8.65 -14.31
C LEU A 69 16.19 -9.25 -15.69
N ASP A 70 15.95 -10.55 -15.90
CA ASP A 70 16.16 -11.20 -17.20
C ASP A 70 15.13 -10.72 -18.27
N SER A 71 14.01 -10.13 -17.83
CA SER A 71 12.92 -9.71 -18.70
C SER A 71 12.91 -8.22 -19.01
N VAL A 72 13.81 -7.44 -18.41
CA VAL A 72 13.89 -5.99 -18.59
C VAL A 72 15.28 -5.58 -19.07
N ASN A 73 15.35 -4.45 -19.80
CA ASN A 73 16.65 -3.87 -20.13
C ASN A 73 17.29 -3.32 -18.84
N PRO A 74 18.52 -3.71 -18.47
CA PRO A 74 19.20 -3.19 -17.28
C PRO A 74 19.28 -1.67 -17.19
N GLU A 75 19.34 -0.97 -18.34
CA GLU A 75 19.34 0.50 -18.40
C GLU A 75 18.01 1.13 -17.96
N ASP A 76 16.92 0.35 -18.02
CA ASP A 76 15.59 0.79 -17.61
C ASP A 76 15.32 0.57 -16.12
N ILE A 77 16.27 0.04 -15.37
CA ILE A 77 16.13 -0.18 -13.93
C ILE A 77 16.95 0.84 -13.14
N LYS A 78 16.28 1.52 -12.22
CA LYS A 78 16.91 2.35 -11.21
C LYS A 78 17.15 1.56 -9.94
N TYR A 79 18.41 1.62 -9.45
CA TYR A 79 18.80 1.13 -8.13
C TYR A 79 18.99 2.35 -7.25
N LYS A 80 18.25 2.43 -6.15
CA LYS A 80 18.29 3.56 -5.23
C LYS A 80 18.48 3.09 -3.80
N ASP A 81 19.39 3.72 -3.09
CA ASP A 81 19.46 3.64 -1.64
C ASP A 81 18.36 4.51 -1.06
N LYS A 82 17.55 3.93 -0.18
CA LYS A 82 16.37 4.59 0.35
C LYS A 82 16.73 5.86 1.13
N ASN A 83 16.26 7.01 0.68
CA ASN A 83 16.33 8.27 1.42
C ASN A 83 14.92 8.72 1.78
N THR A 84 14.58 8.59 3.07
CA THR A 84 13.24 8.87 3.59
C THR A 84 13.35 9.81 4.77
N LYS A 85 12.55 10.86 4.76
CA LYS A 85 12.54 11.88 5.81
C LYS A 85 11.15 12.03 6.43
N ILE A 86 11.10 12.74 7.52
CA ILE A 86 9.89 13.18 8.20
C ILE A 86 9.95 14.70 8.26
N ILE A 87 8.90 15.38 7.79
CA ILE A 87 8.77 16.83 8.01
C ILE A 87 8.13 17.04 9.38
N TYR A 88 8.93 17.47 10.34
CA TYR A 88 8.50 17.76 11.70
C TYR A 88 8.78 19.20 12.06
N LYS A 89 7.74 20.01 12.30
CA LYS A 89 7.83 21.46 12.62
C LYS A 89 8.69 22.27 11.65
N GLY A 90 8.67 21.91 10.38
CA GLY A 90 9.43 22.59 9.33
C GLY A 90 10.86 22.07 9.11
N GLU A 91 11.35 21.19 9.97
CA GLU A 91 12.66 20.56 9.88
C GLU A 91 12.56 19.12 9.33
N LEU A 92 13.65 18.64 8.75
CA LEU A 92 13.76 17.26 8.27
C LEU A 92 14.38 16.38 9.34
N VAL A 93 13.66 15.33 9.73
CA VAL A 93 14.12 14.27 10.62
C VAL A 93 14.26 12.98 9.83
N ASP A 94 15.32 12.22 10.06
CA ASP A 94 15.51 10.92 9.41
C ASP A 94 14.46 9.90 9.87
N TYR A 95 14.06 9.02 8.96
CA TYR A 95 13.19 7.90 9.29
C TYR A 95 14.01 6.66 9.67
N PRO A 96 13.63 5.89 10.72
CA PRO A 96 12.43 6.04 11.54
C PRO A 96 12.58 7.11 12.64
N PHE A 97 11.49 7.78 13.00
CA PHE A 97 11.48 8.88 13.96
C PHE A 97 12.10 8.51 15.32
N GLN A 98 11.70 7.35 15.86
CA GLN A 98 12.11 6.89 17.20
C GLN A 98 13.61 6.65 17.32
N THR A 99 14.32 6.33 16.26
CA THR A 99 15.77 6.17 16.27
C THR A 99 16.52 7.48 16.00
N ASN A 100 15.83 8.50 15.51
CA ASN A 100 16.41 9.77 15.10
C ASN A 100 15.94 10.97 15.95
N ILE A 101 15.39 10.71 17.15
CA ILE A 101 14.94 11.78 18.08
C ILE A 101 16.05 12.76 18.46
N HIS A 102 17.33 12.37 18.35
CA HIS A 102 18.48 13.23 18.59
C HIS A 102 18.62 14.40 17.59
N GLN A 103 17.88 14.34 16.46
CA GLN A 103 17.81 15.41 15.46
C GLN A 103 16.75 16.46 15.80
N LEU A 104 15.94 16.25 16.85
CA LEU A 104 14.95 17.20 17.32
C LEU A 104 15.63 18.34 18.08
N GLU A 105 14.90 19.45 18.26
CA GLU A 105 15.32 20.49 19.18
C GLU A 105 15.62 19.94 20.58
N LYS A 106 16.57 20.54 21.27
CA LYS A 106 17.12 20.00 22.51
C LYS A 106 16.05 19.66 23.57
N GLU A 107 15.04 20.51 23.74
CA GLU A 107 13.99 20.27 24.75
C GLU A 107 13.11 19.10 24.34
N GLU A 108 12.71 19.03 23.07
CA GLU A 108 11.90 17.94 22.56
C GLU A 108 12.64 16.60 22.56
N PHE A 109 13.95 16.62 22.27
CA PHE A 109 14.81 15.44 22.40
C PHE A 109 14.86 14.94 23.84
N ILE A 110 15.04 15.86 24.83
CA ILE A 110 15.07 15.52 26.25
C ILE A 110 13.72 14.93 26.68
N ASP A 111 12.58 15.51 26.26
CA ASP A 111 11.24 14.96 26.53
C ASP A 111 11.08 13.55 26.00
N CYS A 112 11.48 13.31 24.73
CA CYS A 112 11.43 11.99 24.12
C CYS A 112 12.30 10.98 24.89
N LEU A 113 13.49 11.38 25.27
CA LEU A 113 14.42 10.52 25.99
C LEU A 113 13.90 10.22 27.41
N TYR A 114 13.39 11.23 28.11
CA TYR A 114 12.80 11.07 29.45
C TYR A 114 11.62 10.07 29.41
N ASP A 115 10.66 10.30 28.51
CA ASP A 115 9.48 9.42 28.40
C ASP A 115 9.85 8.02 27.93
N LEU A 116 10.87 7.87 27.08
CA LEU A 116 11.36 6.57 26.65
C LEU A 116 11.92 5.74 27.80
N PHE A 117 12.65 6.37 28.75
CA PHE A 117 13.20 5.69 29.91
C PHE A 117 12.19 5.47 31.04
N HIS A 118 11.11 6.26 31.09
CA HIS A 118 10.08 6.19 32.12
C HIS A 118 8.75 5.58 31.61
N LYS A 119 8.76 4.98 30.40
CA LYS A 119 7.58 4.30 29.85
C LYS A 119 7.19 3.10 30.70
N GLU A 120 5.90 2.81 30.73
CA GLU A 120 5.35 1.63 31.38
C GLU A 120 5.25 0.48 30.37
N GLU A 121 6.21 -0.44 30.39
CA GLU A 121 6.12 -1.67 29.59
C GLU A 121 5.16 -2.67 30.25
N LYS A 122 4.32 -3.28 29.41
CA LYS A 122 3.40 -4.35 29.80
C LYS A 122 3.81 -5.66 29.16
N GLU A 123 3.39 -6.79 29.73
CA GLU A 123 3.55 -8.11 29.11
C GLU A 123 2.65 -8.25 27.87
N ASP A 124 1.48 -7.61 27.91
CA ASP A 124 0.53 -7.58 26.81
C ASP A 124 -0.13 -6.19 26.66
N TYR A 125 -0.59 -5.85 25.47
CA TYR A 125 -1.18 -4.56 25.12
C TYR A 125 -2.59 -4.75 24.56
N ASP A 126 -3.50 -3.86 24.94
CA ASP A 126 -4.92 -3.93 24.58
C ASP A 126 -5.19 -3.44 23.15
N SER A 127 -4.27 -2.62 22.59
CA SER A 127 -4.44 -2.01 21.27
C SER A 127 -3.10 -1.57 20.68
N PHE A 128 -3.12 -1.19 19.41
CA PHE A 128 -1.97 -0.58 18.75
C PHE A 128 -1.50 0.69 19.46
N LEU A 129 -2.43 1.57 19.86
CA LEU A 129 -2.07 2.80 20.57
C LEU A 129 -1.44 2.49 21.95
N ASP A 130 -1.98 1.52 22.69
CA ASP A 130 -1.42 1.11 23.99
C ASP A 130 -0.01 0.53 23.83
N MET A 131 0.20 -0.28 22.79
CA MET A 131 1.51 -0.81 22.42
C MET A 131 2.51 0.33 22.11
N LEU A 132 2.09 1.33 21.34
CA LEU A 132 2.95 2.45 21.02
C LEU A 132 3.43 3.18 22.28
N TYR A 133 2.53 3.50 23.21
CA TYR A 133 2.91 4.16 24.47
C TYR A 133 3.83 3.30 25.32
N GLY A 134 3.54 2.01 25.45
CA GLY A 134 4.35 1.08 26.22
C GLY A 134 5.74 0.84 25.64
N LYS A 135 5.91 0.94 24.32
CA LYS A 135 7.20 0.70 23.65
C LYS A 135 8.05 1.97 23.47
N PHE A 136 7.44 3.13 23.24
CA PHE A 136 8.17 4.34 22.85
C PHE A 136 7.99 5.54 23.79
N GLY A 137 7.11 5.43 24.80
CA GLY A 137 6.80 6.53 25.70
C GLY A 137 5.95 7.62 25.05
N LYS A 138 5.44 8.53 25.87
CA LYS A 138 4.45 9.54 25.47
C LYS A 138 4.95 10.49 24.39
N SER A 139 6.13 11.07 24.55
CA SER A 139 6.61 12.14 23.66
C SER A 139 6.83 11.67 22.23
N ILE A 140 7.46 10.51 22.01
CA ILE A 140 7.66 9.95 20.66
C ILE A 140 6.31 9.64 20.02
N VAL A 141 5.38 9.07 20.81
CA VAL A 141 4.05 8.72 20.31
C VAL A 141 3.25 9.95 19.90
N GLU A 142 3.12 10.95 20.77
CA GLU A 142 2.33 12.15 20.49
C GLU A 142 2.96 13.07 19.41
N LYS A 143 4.30 13.09 19.30
CA LYS A 143 4.98 13.90 18.29
C LYS A 143 4.89 13.32 16.88
N PHE A 144 4.95 11.99 16.76
CA PHE A 144 4.99 11.35 15.42
C PHE A 144 4.08 10.13 15.27
N LEU A 145 4.24 9.09 16.10
CA LEU A 145 3.65 7.78 15.80
C LEU A 145 2.11 7.84 15.76
N LYS A 146 1.49 8.51 16.72
CA LYS A 146 0.03 8.64 16.78
C LYS A 146 -0.52 9.54 15.66
N PRO A 147 -0.13 10.82 15.52
CA PRO A 147 -0.71 11.68 14.49
C PRO A 147 -0.46 11.17 13.07
N TYR A 148 0.68 10.55 12.79
CA TYR A 148 0.97 9.94 11.51
C TYR A 148 0.06 8.74 11.23
N ASN A 149 -0.04 7.80 12.19
CA ASN A 149 -0.83 6.58 11.99
C ASN A 149 -2.34 6.86 11.99
N GLU A 150 -2.83 7.87 12.73
CA GLU A 150 -4.22 8.32 12.64
C GLU A 150 -4.57 8.85 11.24
N LYS A 151 -3.65 9.55 10.57
CA LYS A 151 -3.83 9.98 9.17
C LYS A 151 -3.72 8.81 8.18
N LEU A 152 -2.77 7.89 8.42
CA LEU A 152 -2.56 6.73 7.57
C LEU A 152 -3.75 5.78 7.60
N TYR A 153 -4.18 5.35 8.79
CA TYR A 153 -5.26 4.37 8.95
C TYR A 153 -6.66 4.99 8.89
N ALA A 154 -6.77 6.30 9.10
CA ALA A 154 -8.04 7.04 9.17
C ALA A 154 -9.06 6.41 10.15
N VAL A 155 -8.57 5.92 11.30
CA VAL A 155 -9.36 5.27 12.35
C VAL A 155 -8.74 5.55 13.73
N ASP A 156 -9.51 5.42 14.80
CA ASP A 156 -8.96 5.46 16.16
C ASP A 156 -8.01 4.27 16.37
N LEU A 157 -6.74 4.54 16.67
CA LEU A 157 -5.70 3.54 16.84
C LEU A 157 -5.96 2.59 18.02
N LYS A 158 -6.89 2.92 18.92
CA LYS A 158 -7.35 2.03 19.99
C LYS A 158 -8.18 0.86 19.47
N THR A 159 -8.75 0.98 18.27
CA THR A 159 -9.55 -0.08 17.64
C THR A 159 -8.71 -1.08 16.84
N LEU A 160 -7.43 -0.78 16.63
CA LEU A 160 -6.50 -1.64 15.94
C LEU A 160 -5.81 -2.59 16.93
N ASP A 161 -5.50 -3.79 16.46
CA ASP A 161 -4.71 -4.77 17.21
C ASP A 161 -3.29 -4.25 17.47
N LYS A 162 -2.70 -4.68 18.59
CA LYS A 162 -1.31 -4.33 18.92
C LYS A 162 -0.31 -4.63 17.82
N ASP A 163 -0.58 -5.65 17.01
CA ASP A 163 0.26 -6.08 15.89
C ASP A 163 -0.19 -5.55 14.53
N ALA A 164 -1.01 -4.49 14.49
CA ALA A 164 -1.61 -3.95 13.28
C ALA A 164 -0.63 -3.64 12.14
N MET A 165 0.60 -3.25 12.44
CA MET A 165 1.66 -3.06 11.43
C MET A 165 2.54 -4.30 11.21
N GLY A 166 2.43 -5.32 12.06
CA GLY A 166 3.20 -6.55 11.96
C GLY A 166 4.71 -6.29 11.79
N ARG A 167 5.34 -7.03 10.88
CA ARG A 167 6.78 -6.92 10.58
C ARG A 167 7.23 -5.60 9.96
N PHE A 168 6.31 -4.76 9.51
CA PHE A 168 6.64 -3.47 8.88
C PHE A 168 6.83 -2.35 9.88
N PHE A 169 6.47 -2.58 11.14
CA PHE A 169 6.73 -1.60 12.18
C PHE A 169 8.24 -1.56 12.49
N PRO A 170 8.89 -0.39 12.41
CA PRO A 170 10.32 -0.26 12.69
C PRO A 170 10.56 -0.29 14.21
N TYR A 171 10.47 -1.47 14.80
CA TYR A 171 10.80 -1.65 16.21
C TYR A 171 12.25 -1.30 16.46
N ALA A 172 12.49 -0.56 17.55
CA ALA A 172 13.81 -0.27 18.04
C ALA A 172 13.77 -0.33 19.58
N ASP A 173 14.69 -1.04 20.16
CA ASP A 173 14.91 -1.03 21.61
C ASP A 173 15.76 0.19 22.02
N ILE A 174 15.85 0.46 23.33
CA ILE A 174 16.63 1.57 23.85
C ILE A 174 18.10 1.51 23.41
N PRO A 175 18.80 0.35 23.48
CA PRO A 175 20.16 0.23 22.98
C PRO A 175 20.29 0.64 21.51
N ALA A 176 19.43 0.17 20.62
CA ALA A 176 19.45 0.53 19.20
C ALA A 176 19.23 2.03 18.98
N ILE A 177 18.31 2.66 19.72
CA ILE A 177 18.06 4.11 19.68
C ILE A 177 19.31 4.88 20.09
N ILE A 178 19.94 4.49 21.22
CA ILE A 178 21.16 5.14 21.73
C ILE A 178 22.36 4.94 20.80
N ASP A 179 22.52 3.74 20.24
CA ASP A 179 23.63 3.48 19.31
C ASP A 179 23.49 4.24 18.00
N ASN A 180 22.27 4.47 17.53
CA ASN A 180 22.03 5.33 16.36
C ASN A 180 22.42 6.80 16.61
N MET A 181 22.31 7.28 17.87
CA MET A 181 22.75 8.65 18.24
C MET A 181 24.28 8.82 18.21
N LYS A 182 25.05 7.72 18.39
CA LYS A 182 26.53 7.77 18.47
C LYS A 182 27.22 7.81 17.11
N ALA A 183 26.53 7.39 16.07
CA ALA A 183 27.13 7.22 14.76
C ALA A 183 26.31 7.95 13.71
N ASN A 184 26.96 8.76 12.86
CA ASN A 184 26.45 9.04 11.51
C ASN A 184 26.46 7.73 10.70
N LYS A 185 25.70 6.73 11.15
CA LYS A 185 25.55 5.47 10.44
C LYS A 185 24.35 5.63 9.53
N ASP A 186 24.62 5.42 8.24
CA ASP A 186 23.59 5.09 7.27
C ASP A 186 22.61 4.09 7.92
N SER A 187 21.35 4.44 7.94
CA SER A 187 20.31 3.66 8.63
C SER A 187 20.36 2.21 8.18
N THR A 188 20.73 1.29 9.07
CA THR A 188 20.69 -0.16 8.83
C THR A 188 19.27 -0.72 8.93
N SER A 189 18.26 0.02 8.44
CA SER A 189 16.89 -0.45 8.47
C SER A 189 16.66 -1.52 7.38
N TYR A 190 15.76 -2.45 7.67
CA TYR A 190 15.24 -3.41 6.71
C TYR A 190 14.81 -2.69 5.42
N ASN A 191 15.26 -3.17 4.24
CA ASN A 191 15.05 -2.56 2.92
C ASN A 191 15.74 -1.20 2.74
N ASN A 192 17.05 -1.16 2.88
CA ASN A 192 17.84 0.07 2.64
C ASN A 192 17.93 0.47 1.17
N SER A 193 17.59 -0.42 0.24
CA SER A 193 17.61 -0.16 -1.20
C SER A 193 16.37 -0.74 -1.87
N PHE A 194 16.01 -0.20 -3.02
CA PHE A 194 14.92 -0.69 -3.86
C PHE A 194 15.26 -0.59 -5.34
N LEU A 195 14.49 -1.36 -6.14
CA LEU A 195 14.53 -1.26 -7.59
C LEU A 195 13.26 -0.56 -8.10
N TYR A 196 13.42 0.23 -9.15
CA TYR A 196 12.28 0.86 -9.80
C TYR A 196 12.49 0.95 -11.31
N PRO A 197 11.53 0.46 -12.14
CA PRO A 197 11.61 0.57 -13.58
C PRO A 197 11.35 2.01 -14.05
N ARG A 198 12.08 2.49 -15.06
CA ARG A 198 11.83 3.80 -15.67
C ARG A 198 10.41 3.97 -16.19
N ASN A 199 9.82 2.88 -16.64
CA ASN A 199 8.46 2.84 -17.17
C ASN A 199 7.37 2.61 -16.12
N GLY A 200 7.73 2.64 -14.82
CA GLY A 200 6.83 2.45 -13.69
C GLY A 200 6.60 0.97 -13.33
N ALA A 201 5.90 0.74 -12.23
CA ALA A 201 5.62 -0.59 -11.68
C ALA A 201 4.81 -1.48 -12.66
N GLY A 202 3.99 -0.88 -13.52
CA GLY A 202 3.24 -1.58 -14.57
C GLY A 202 4.11 -2.37 -15.53
N SER A 203 5.42 -2.07 -15.63
CA SER A 203 6.36 -2.85 -16.45
C SER A 203 6.45 -4.30 -16.00
N PHE A 204 6.35 -4.57 -14.69
CA PHE A 204 6.35 -5.93 -14.17
C PHE A 204 5.02 -6.64 -14.45
N ILE A 205 3.92 -5.91 -14.37
CA ILE A 205 2.60 -6.42 -14.76
C ILE A 205 2.61 -6.85 -16.21
N GLN A 206 3.20 -6.05 -17.09
CA GLN A 206 3.28 -6.36 -18.52
C GLN A 206 4.06 -7.66 -18.77
N ILE A 207 5.19 -7.89 -18.08
CA ILE A 207 5.97 -9.14 -18.18
C ILE A 207 5.11 -10.35 -17.81
N LEU A 208 4.32 -10.24 -16.73
CA LEU A 208 3.44 -11.33 -16.31
C LEU A 208 2.29 -11.56 -17.29
N TYR A 209 1.73 -10.50 -17.85
CA TYR A 209 0.64 -10.54 -18.82
C TYR A 209 1.11 -11.12 -20.17
N ASP A 210 2.24 -10.69 -20.69
CA ASP A 210 2.78 -11.12 -21.99
C ASP A 210 3.16 -12.61 -22.01
N ALA A 211 3.38 -13.21 -20.85
CA ALA A 211 3.65 -14.64 -20.70
C ALA A 211 2.36 -15.50 -20.75
N LEU A 212 1.18 -14.89 -20.78
CA LEU A 212 -0.13 -15.58 -20.75
C LEU A 212 -0.83 -15.53 -22.11
N ASP A 213 -1.76 -16.44 -22.32
CA ASP A 213 -2.70 -16.41 -23.44
C ASP A 213 -3.79 -15.36 -23.17
N SER A 214 -3.75 -14.23 -23.89
CA SER A 214 -4.70 -13.14 -23.72
C SER A 214 -6.17 -13.55 -23.98
N SER A 215 -6.42 -14.61 -24.77
CA SER A 215 -7.79 -15.14 -24.99
C SER A 215 -8.41 -15.77 -23.74
N LYS A 216 -7.59 -16.02 -22.70
CA LYS A 216 -7.98 -16.54 -21.39
C LYS A 216 -8.15 -15.46 -20.34
N ILE A 217 -8.17 -14.19 -20.73
CA ILE A 217 -8.38 -13.06 -19.85
C ILE A 217 -9.57 -12.26 -20.38
N LEU A 218 -10.68 -12.28 -19.65
CA LEU A 218 -11.86 -11.50 -19.95
C LEU A 218 -11.80 -10.18 -19.18
N MET A 219 -11.54 -9.10 -19.92
CA MET A 219 -11.53 -7.74 -19.41
C MET A 219 -12.94 -7.14 -19.45
N GLU A 220 -13.20 -6.14 -18.60
CA GLU A 220 -14.48 -5.42 -18.52
C GLU A 220 -15.65 -6.36 -18.19
N HIS A 221 -15.36 -7.42 -17.41
CA HIS A 221 -16.36 -8.35 -16.88
C HIS A 221 -16.18 -8.51 -15.37
N GLU A 222 -17.29 -8.47 -14.64
CA GLU A 222 -17.31 -8.65 -13.20
C GLU A 222 -18.05 -9.93 -12.80
N VAL A 223 -17.49 -10.68 -11.84
CA VAL A 223 -18.22 -11.74 -11.16
C VAL A 223 -19.21 -11.08 -10.22
N VAL A 224 -20.51 -11.37 -10.38
CA VAL A 224 -21.58 -10.79 -9.57
C VAL A 224 -22.21 -11.77 -8.60
N LYS A 225 -22.06 -13.09 -8.86
CA LYS A 225 -22.60 -14.14 -7.98
C LYS A 225 -21.76 -15.41 -8.06
N ILE A 226 -21.60 -16.08 -6.93
CA ILE A 226 -20.95 -17.40 -6.83
C ILE A 226 -21.93 -18.39 -6.19
N ASP A 227 -22.23 -19.47 -6.92
CA ASP A 227 -22.89 -20.65 -6.40
C ASP A 227 -21.82 -21.67 -6.02
N ASN A 228 -21.55 -21.76 -4.74
CA ASN A 228 -20.48 -22.59 -4.20
C ASN A 228 -20.80 -24.09 -4.25
N GLU A 229 -22.09 -24.45 -4.13
CA GLU A 229 -22.53 -25.86 -4.17
C GLU A 229 -22.36 -26.46 -5.56
N HIS A 230 -22.73 -25.70 -6.60
CA HIS A 230 -22.66 -26.13 -7.99
C HIS A 230 -21.38 -25.72 -8.70
N LYS A 231 -20.48 -24.97 -8.02
CA LYS A 231 -19.22 -24.44 -8.58
C LYS A 231 -19.43 -23.60 -9.84
N VAL A 232 -20.34 -22.66 -9.77
CA VAL A 232 -20.73 -21.76 -10.87
C VAL A 232 -20.52 -20.31 -10.45
N ALA A 233 -19.81 -19.55 -11.25
CA ALA A 233 -19.75 -18.09 -11.13
C ALA A 233 -20.59 -17.45 -12.25
N GLN A 234 -21.38 -16.44 -11.91
CA GLN A 234 -22.15 -15.65 -12.86
C GLN A 234 -21.47 -14.29 -13.04
N LEU A 235 -21.34 -13.86 -14.29
CA LEU A 235 -20.83 -12.57 -14.66
C LEU A 235 -21.94 -11.52 -14.80
N ASP A 236 -21.55 -10.25 -14.87
CA ASP A 236 -22.41 -9.08 -15.04
C ASP A 236 -23.27 -9.11 -16.31
N ASP A 237 -22.78 -9.76 -17.40
CA ASP A 237 -23.52 -9.97 -18.64
C ASP A 237 -24.51 -11.17 -18.58
N GLY A 238 -24.60 -11.83 -17.43
CA GLY A 238 -25.43 -13.00 -17.20
C GLY A 238 -24.82 -14.33 -17.65
N SER A 239 -23.64 -14.35 -18.26
CA SER A 239 -22.94 -15.59 -18.60
C SER A 239 -22.49 -16.35 -17.36
N LYS A 240 -22.32 -17.68 -17.49
CA LYS A 240 -21.97 -18.57 -16.40
C LYS A 240 -20.68 -19.33 -16.71
N ILE A 241 -19.83 -19.40 -15.70
CA ILE A 241 -18.55 -20.12 -15.74
C ILE A 241 -18.59 -21.24 -14.71
N ASN A 242 -18.47 -22.49 -15.17
CA ASN A 242 -18.26 -23.64 -14.29
C ASN A 242 -16.75 -23.77 -14.02
N TYR A 243 -16.37 -24.02 -12.76
CA TYR A 243 -14.99 -24.16 -12.38
C TYR A 243 -14.75 -25.39 -11.50
N GLU A 244 -13.56 -25.93 -11.54
CA GLU A 244 -13.11 -26.92 -10.57
C GLU A 244 -12.58 -26.23 -9.31
N TYR A 245 -11.72 -25.22 -9.50
CA TYR A 245 -11.15 -24.37 -8.46
C TYR A 245 -11.38 -22.89 -8.77
N LEU A 246 -11.70 -22.13 -7.73
CA LEU A 246 -11.82 -20.68 -7.80
C LEU A 246 -10.69 -20.01 -7.03
N ILE A 247 -9.97 -19.13 -7.69
CA ILE A 247 -8.85 -18.38 -7.11
C ILE A 247 -9.26 -16.92 -7.01
N ASN A 248 -9.56 -16.50 -5.79
CA ASN A 248 -9.87 -15.10 -5.53
C ASN A 248 -8.58 -14.30 -5.30
N THR A 249 -8.38 -13.26 -6.11
CA THR A 249 -7.32 -12.25 -5.92
C THR A 249 -7.88 -10.85 -5.79
N SER A 250 -9.21 -10.74 -5.74
CA SER A 250 -9.91 -9.47 -5.49
C SER A 250 -9.98 -9.17 -3.98
N PRO A 251 -10.27 -7.93 -3.60
CA PRO A 251 -10.47 -7.57 -2.20
C PRO A 251 -11.52 -8.44 -1.51
N LEU A 252 -11.18 -8.97 -0.32
CA LEU A 252 -12.04 -9.93 0.40
C LEU A 252 -13.43 -9.36 0.71
N ASN A 253 -13.54 -8.07 1.02
CA ASN A 253 -14.80 -7.39 1.26
C ASN A 253 -15.72 -7.39 0.03
N HIS A 254 -15.16 -7.29 -1.19
CA HIS A 254 -15.90 -7.41 -2.44
C HIS A 254 -16.25 -8.88 -2.71
N PHE A 255 -15.28 -9.77 -2.56
CA PHE A 255 -15.45 -11.20 -2.80
C PHE A 255 -16.58 -11.81 -1.96
N LEU A 256 -16.64 -11.47 -0.66
CA LEU A 256 -17.73 -11.93 0.21
C LEU A 256 -19.12 -11.44 -0.24
N GLY A 257 -19.17 -10.38 -1.03
CA GLY A 257 -20.42 -9.85 -1.61
C GLY A 257 -20.99 -10.71 -2.75
N TYR A 258 -20.20 -11.60 -3.34
CA TYR A 258 -20.66 -12.48 -4.42
C TYR A 258 -21.42 -13.71 -3.93
N PHE A 259 -21.38 -13.98 -2.61
CA PHE A 259 -22.07 -15.11 -1.99
C PHE A 259 -23.38 -14.70 -1.34
N GLU A 260 -24.36 -15.57 -1.39
CA GLU A 260 -25.60 -15.47 -0.62
C GLU A 260 -25.43 -16.17 0.75
N GLY A 261 -25.99 -15.59 1.78
CA GLY A 261 -26.04 -16.18 3.13
C GLY A 261 -25.48 -15.31 4.24
N GLU A 262 -26.02 -15.51 5.43
CA GLU A 262 -25.74 -14.68 6.60
C GLU A 262 -24.27 -14.74 7.03
N LYS A 263 -23.61 -15.91 6.92
CA LYS A 263 -22.20 -16.06 7.32
C LYS A 263 -21.26 -15.13 6.53
N PHE A 264 -21.50 -14.93 5.23
CA PHE A 264 -20.69 -14.09 4.36
C PHE A 264 -20.92 -12.61 4.67
N SER A 265 -22.19 -12.23 4.85
CA SER A 265 -22.56 -10.85 5.23
C SER A 265 -22.01 -10.49 6.60
N ALA A 266 -22.07 -11.39 7.58
CA ALA A 266 -21.54 -11.19 8.92
C ALA A 266 -20.03 -10.95 8.90
N LEU A 267 -19.27 -11.77 8.16
CA LEU A 267 -17.83 -11.57 8.02
C LEU A 267 -17.51 -10.27 7.28
N LYS A 268 -18.19 -9.99 6.15
CA LYS A 268 -18.01 -8.75 5.38
C LYS A 268 -18.18 -7.51 6.24
N ASN A 269 -19.20 -7.48 7.13
CA ASN A 269 -19.47 -6.35 8.00
C ASN A 269 -18.41 -6.16 9.10
N ARG A 270 -17.66 -7.21 9.44
CA ARG A 270 -16.57 -7.15 10.42
C ARG A 270 -15.24 -6.67 9.80
N LEU A 271 -15.09 -6.75 8.50
CA LEU A 271 -13.88 -6.28 7.84
C LEU A 271 -13.78 -4.76 7.95
N SER A 272 -12.66 -4.29 8.43
CA SER A 272 -12.33 -2.87 8.53
C SER A 272 -11.10 -2.54 7.67
N TYR A 273 -11.13 -1.39 7.03
CA TYR A 273 -10.07 -0.89 6.15
C TYR A 273 -10.21 0.62 5.97
N ASN A 274 -9.20 1.25 5.42
CA ASN A 274 -9.30 2.63 4.99
C ASN A 274 -9.37 2.74 3.46
N LYS A 275 -9.65 3.96 2.98
CA LYS A 275 -9.49 4.38 1.59
C LYS A 275 -8.31 5.35 1.51
N VAL A 276 -7.66 5.41 0.36
CA VAL A 276 -6.60 6.38 0.10
C VAL A 276 -6.89 7.13 -1.19
N LEU A 277 -7.01 8.44 -1.08
CA LEU A 277 -7.00 9.34 -2.22
C LEU A 277 -5.55 9.65 -2.57
N VAL A 278 -5.17 9.35 -3.80
CA VAL A 278 -3.82 9.60 -4.33
C VAL A 278 -3.90 10.67 -5.40
N PHE A 279 -3.11 11.72 -5.26
CA PHE A 279 -2.80 12.64 -6.34
C PHE A 279 -1.41 12.35 -6.88
N ASN A 280 -1.31 12.16 -8.20
CA ASN A 280 -0.05 12.27 -8.91
C ASN A 280 0.02 13.66 -9.54
N LEU A 281 1.12 14.37 -9.29
CA LEU A 281 1.29 15.77 -9.67
C LEU A 281 2.60 15.94 -10.43
N GLY A 282 2.55 16.63 -11.57
CA GLY A 282 3.69 16.97 -12.38
C GLY A 282 3.82 18.50 -12.55
N PHE A 283 5.00 19.06 -12.31
CA PHE A 283 5.25 20.48 -12.29
C PHE A 283 6.35 20.88 -13.27
N ASN A 284 6.38 22.16 -13.66
CA ASN A 284 7.27 22.72 -14.65
C ASN A 284 8.77 22.81 -14.25
N LYS A 285 9.10 22.63 -12.98
CA LYS A 285 10.47 22.69 -12.45
C LYS A 285 10.68 21.78 -11.25
N LYS A 286 11.92 21.48 -10.87
CA LYS A 286 12.25 20.69 -9.68
C LYS A 286 11.90 21.40 -8.38
N SER A 287 11.71 20.61 -7.33
CA SER A 287 11.69 21.05 -5.93
C SER A 287 13.11 21.33 -5.43
N LYS A 288 13.21 21.98 -4.27
CA LYS A 288 14.48 22.07 -3.52
C LYS A 288 14.91 20.73 -2.90
N PHE A 289 13.97 19.81 -2.75
CA PHE A 289 14.20 18.45 -2.24
C PHE A 289 14.59 17.55 -3.41
N THR A 290 15.88 17.35 -3.61
CA THR A 290 16.44 16.66 -4.80
C THR A 290 16.97 15.26 -4.52
N GLU A 291 17.01 14.85 -3.25
CA GLU A 291 17.58 13.56 -2.84
C GLU A 291 16.53 12.64 -2.18
N GLU A 292 15.46 13.21 -1.63
CA GLU A 292 14.46 12.46 -0.89
C GLU A 292 13.57 11.66 -1.84
N HIS A 293 13.34 10.39 -1.53
CA HIS A 293 12.44 9.54 -2.31
C HIS A 293 11.00 9.66 -1.85
N TRP A 294 10.78 9.77 -0.52
CA TRP A 294 9.48 10.11 0.06
C TRP A 294 9.61 10.69 1.46
N MET A 295 8.58 11.40 1.87
CA MET A 295 8.51 12.03 3.17
C MET A 295 7.19 11.72 3.87
N TYR A 296 7.25 11.65 5.20
CA TYR A 296 6.10 11.48 6.07
C TYR A 296 5.76 12.79 6.79
N ILE A 297 4.46 13.08 6.91
CA ILE A 297 3.96 14.34 7.46
C ILE A 297 2.97 14.06 8.60
N PRO A 298 3.40 14.12 9.88
CA PRO A 298 2.54 13.92 11.03
C PRO A 298 1.62 15.12 11.32
N ASP A 299 1.95 16.33 10.85
CA ASP A 299 1.18 17.53 11.11
C ASP A 299 -0.27 17.39 10.63
N LYS A 300 -1.23 17.49 11.57
CA LYS A 300 -2.67 17.40 11.29
C LYS A 300 -3.22 18.60 10.53
N ALA A 301 -2.50 19.73 10.49
CA ALA A 301 -2.86 20.90 9.67
C ALA A 301 -2.59 20.68 8.18
N VAL A 302 -1.84 19.64 7.82
CA VAL A 302 -1.57 19.21 6.45
C VAL A 302 -2.49 18.05 6.10
N ASN A 303 -3.18 18.11 4.97
CA ASN A 303 -4.21 17.12 4.61
C ASN A 303 -3.67 15.73 4.22
N PHE A 304 -2.42 15.61 3.83
CA PHE A 304 -1.79 14.35 3.43
C PHE A 304 -0.82 13.82 4.51
N TYR A 305 -0.58 12.50 4.50
CA TYR A 305 0.34 11.85 5.45
C TYR A 305 1.67 11.44 4.81
N ARG A 306 1.71 11.26 3.49
CA ARG A 306 2.91 10.86 2.74
C ARG A 306 2.95 11.55 1.38
N ILE A 307 4.15 11.92 0.98
CA ILE A 307 4.48 12.39 -0.37
C ILE A 307 5.70 11.64 -0.86
N GLY A 308 5.78 11.40 -2.16
CA GLY A 308 6.96 10.78 -2.77
C GLY A 308 7.35 11.46 -4.07
N PHE A 309 8.62 11.37 -4.41
CA PHE A 309 9.27 12.10 -5.50
C PHE A 309 9.72 11.11 -6.59
N TYR A 310 8.92 10.94 -7.62
CA TYR A 310 9.28 10.10 -8.77
C TYR A 310 10.46 10.68 -9.55
N ASP A 311 10.57 12.01 -9.62
CA ASP A 311 11.70 12.68 -10.28
C ASP A 311 13.05 12.37 -9.66
N ASN A 312 13.14 12.27 -8.33
CA ASN A 312 14.37 11.86 -7.64
C ASN A 312 14.71 10.37 -7.85
N ILE A 313 13.70 9.55 -8.00
CA ILE A 313 13.85 8.10 -8.27
C ILE A 313 14.28 7.88 -9.72
N LEU A 314 13.65 8.60 -10.65
CA LEU A 314 13.84 8.45 -12.08
C LEU A 314 14.96 9.33 -12.65
N ASP A 315 15.55 10.24 -11.83
CA ASP A 315 16.52 11.26 -12.23
C ASP A 315 15.95 12.20 -13.31
N ALA A 316 14.67 12.60 -13.16
CA ALA A 316 14.00 13.51 -14.07
C ALA A 316 14.25 14.98 -13.72
N ASP A 317 14.08 15.89 -14.69
CA ASP A 317 14.42 17.33 -14.55
C ASP A 317 13.26 18.17 -14.00
N LYS A 318 12.07 17.61 -13.91
CA LYS A 318 10.86 18.29 -13.43
C LYS A 318 10.29 17.54 -12.23
N LEU A 319 9.76 18.25 -11.24
CA LEU A 319 9.10 17.68 -10.08
C LEU A 319 7.92 16.79 -10.51
N SER A 320 7.98 15.56 -10.09
CA SER A 320 6.98 14.54 -10.33
C SER A 320 6.75 13.77 -9.03
N MET A 321 5.53 13.79 -8.50
CA MET A 321 5.29 13.31 -7.15
C MET A 321 3.94 12.63 -7.00
N TYR A 322 3.81 11.79 -5.97
CA TYR A 322 2.54 11.30 -5.46
C TYR A 322 2.26 11.84 -4.07
N ILE A 323 0.98 12.02 -3.77
CA ILE A 323 0.45 12.52 -2.50
C ILE A 323 -0.59 11.53 -2.02
N GLU A 324 -0.57 11.17 -0.74
CA GLU A 324 -1.52 10.22 -0.16
C GLU A 324 -2.32 10.83 0.99
N ILE A 325 -3.64 10.71 0.90
CA ILE A 325 -4.62 11.21 1.88
C ILE A 325 -5.50 10.05 2.33
N GLY A 326 -5.52 9.77 3.63
CA GLY A 326 -6.32 8.69 4.22
C GLY A 326 -7.77 9.11 4.47
N TYR A 327 -8.69 8.19 4.19
CA TYR A 327 -10.13 8.31 4.47
C TYR A 327 -10.64 7.07 5.19
N GLY A 328 -11.61 7.24 6.06
CA GLY A 328 -12.28 6.12 6.72
C GLY A 328 -13.09 5.27 5.73
N LYS A 329 -13.39 4.04 6.12
CA LYS A 329 -14.18 3.10 5.32
C LYS A 329 -15.53 3.67 4.89
N GLU A 330 -16.20 4.39 5.79
CA GLU A 330 -17.55 4.93 5.57
C GLU A 330 -17.54 6.31 4.90
N ASP A 331 -16.37 6.93 4.72
CA ASP A 331 -16.30 8.24 4.08
C ASP A 331 -16.59 8.10 2.58
N GLU A 332 -17.47 8.96 2.08
CA GLU A 332 -17.69 9.13 0.66
C GLU A 332 -16.68 10.15 0.12
N ILE A 333 -16.05 9.84 -1.01
CA ILE A 333 -15.10 10.73 -1.69
C ILE A 333 -15.75 11.18 -2.99
N THR A 334 -16.39 12.33 -2.96
CA THR A 334 -17.07 12.92 -4.12
C THR A 334 -16.09 13.67 -5.03
N GLU A 335 -16.50 13.98 -6.26
CA GLU A 335 -15.69 14.82 -7.16
C GLU A 335 -15.38 16.19 -6.54
N GLN A 336 -16.35 16.78 -5.81
CA GLN A 336 -16.15 18.05 -5.11
C GLN A 336 -15.11 17.92 -3.98
N ASP A 337 -15.10 16.81 -3.25
CA ASP A 337 -14.06 16.53 -2.24
C ASP A 337 -12.69 16.42 -2.89
N VAL A 338 -12.58 15.75 -4.03
CA VAL A 338 -11.34 15.63 -4.79
C VAL A 338 -10.80 17.00 -5.21
N GLU A 339 -11.66 17.87 -5.77
CA GLU A 339 -11.27 19.23 -6.14
C GLU A 339 -10.79 20.06 -4.95
N MET A 340 -11.53 20.00 -3.84
CA MET A 340 -11.18 20.70 -2.60
C MET A 340 -9.86 20.18 -2.04
N GLN A 341 -9.66 18.87 -2.01
CA GLN A 341 -8.43 18.26 -1.53
C GLN A 341 -7.21 18.58 -2.40
N LEU A 342 -7.39 18.63 -3.73
CA LEU A 342 -6.32 19.02 -4.64
C LEU A 342 -5.88 20.47 -4.37
N LYS A 343 -6.82 21.39 -4.21
CA LYS A 343 -6.53 22.78 -3.88
C LYS A 343 -5.78 22.89 -2.54
N LEU A 344 -6.29 22.24 -1.49
CA LEU A 344 -5.64 22.22 -0.18
C LEU A 344 -4.26 21.57 -0.21
N THR A 345 -4.07 20.54 -1.03
CA THR A 345 -2.77 19.90 -1.25
C THR A 345 -1.76 20.89 -1.83
N LEU A 346 -2.13 21.64 -2.87
CA LEU A 346 -1.24 22.63 -3.47
C LEU A 346 -0.87 23.75 -2.47
N GLU A 347 -1.84 24.24 -1.68
CA GLU A 347 -1.60 25.20 -0.61
C GLU A 347 -0.63 24.66 0.45
N ASN A 348 -0.80 23.40 0.86
CA ASN A 348 0.09 22.76 1.83
C ASN A 348 1.50 22.46 1.26
N LEU A 349 1.61 22.07 -0.01
CA LEU A 349 2.91 21.91 -0.68
C LEU A 349 3.69 23.24 -0.70
N HIS A 350 2.99 24.34 -0.97
CA HIS A 350 3.58 25.69 -0.92
C HIS A 350 4.00 26.06 0.50
N LYS A 351 3.13 25.85 1.50
CA LYS A 351 3.43 26.12 2.91
C LYS A 351 4.64 25.34 3.42
N LEU A 352 4.81 24.09 2.97
CA LEU A 352 5.97 23.24 3.29
C LEU A 352 7.22 23.60 2.46
N GLY A 353 7.11 24.53 1.52
CA GLY A 353 8.20 24.96 0.65
C GLY A 353 8.66 23.87 -0.30
N ILE A 354 7.78 22.93 -0.67
CA ILE A 354 8.03 21.91 -1.69
C ILE A 354 7.87 22.52 -3.06
N ILE A 355 6.89 23.40 -3.22
CA ILE A 355 6.69 24.25 -4.39
C ILE A 355 6.76 25.73 -3.97
N ASP A 356 7.00 26.62 -4.91
CA ASP A 356 7.05 28.08 -4.74
C ASP A 356 6.11 28.79 -5.73
N ASP A 357 6.10 30.13 -5.70
CA ASP A 357 5.22 30.98 -6.53
C ASP A 357 5.41 30.78 -8.03
N ASP A 358 6.61 30.40 -8.49
CA ASP A 358 6.95 30.15 -9.89
C ASP A 358 6.67 28.69 -10.33
N THR A 359 6.33 27.83 -9.38
CA THR A 359 6.03 26.41 -9.65
C THR A 359 4.61 26.27 -10.17
N LYS A 360 4.47 25.71 -11.38
CA LYS A 360 3.16 25.54 -12.06
C LYS A 360 2.87 24.07 -12.22
N LEU A 361 1.66 23.67 -11.83
CA LEU A 361 1.13 22.32 -12.11
C LEU A 361 0.91 22.19 -13.63
N GLU A 362 1.55 21.22 -14.26
CA GLU A 362 1.42 20.94 -15.71
C GLU A 362 0.45 19.78 -15.99
N GLU A 363 0.48 18.77 -15.14
CA GLU A 363 -0.36 17.59 -15.26
C GLU A 363 -0.69 17.03 -13.87
N HIS A 364 -1.84 16.37 -13.76
CA HIS A 364 -2.18 15.58 -12.58
C HIS A 364 -3.05 14.37 -12.94
N SER A 365 -3.09 13.41 -12.03
CA SER A 365 -4.08 12.34 -12.03
C SER A 365 -4.55 12.05 -10.61
N THR A 366 -5.76 11.53 -10.51
CA THR A 366 -6.42 11.18 -9.24
C THR A 366 -6.76 9.71 -9.24
N ILE A 367 -6.46 9.03 -8.13
CA ILE A 367 -6.80 7.64 -7.91
C ILE A 367 -7.45 7.51 -6.53
N ILE A 368 -8.54 6.77 -6.44
CA ILE A 368 -9.12 6.36 -5.17
C ILE A 368 -8.89 4.87 -5.01
N MET A 369 -8.14 4.51 -3.98
CA MET A 369 -7.91 3.11 -3.60
C MET A 369 -8.95 2.73 -2.54
N ASP A 370 -9.85 1.82 -2.87
CA ASP A 370 -10.93 1.33 -2.00
C ASP A 370 -11.10 -0.19 -2.17
N PRO A 371 -10.70 -1.01 -1.21
CA PRO A 371 -9.95 -0.69 0.02
C PRO A 371 -8.46 -0.40 -0.25
N ALA A 372 -7.80 0.33 0.68
CA ALA A 372 -6.36 0.56 0.61
C ALA A 372 -5.59 -0.23 1.68
N TYR A 373 -5.68 0.14 2.96
CA TYR A 373 -5.05 -0.59 4.06
C TYR A 373 -6.10 -1.33 4.88
N VAL A 374 -5.93 -2.64 5.04
CA VAL A 374 -6.79 -3.45 5.91
C VAL A 374 -6.40 -3.22 7.38
N HIS A 375 -7.39 -2.99 8.21
CA HIS A 375 -7.21 -2.87 9.65
C HIS A 375 -7.16 -4.26 10.27
N ILE A 376 -6.02 -4.64 10.83
CA ILE A 376 -5.84 -5.92 11.49
C ILE A 376 -6.50 -5.87 12.86
N ASN A 377 -7.37 -6.83 13.11
CA ASN A 377 -8.00 -7.10 14.39
C ASN A 377 -8.01 -8.61 14.61
N THR A 378 -7.51 -9.07 15.76
CA THR A 378 -7.31 -10.48 16.07
C THR A 378 -8.58 -11.32 15.95
N GLU A 379 -9.75 -10.79 16.33
CA GLU A 379 -11.04 -11.49 16.21
C GLU A 379 -11.39 -11.67 14.73
N THR A 380 -11.30 -10.59 13.96
CA THR A 380 -11.59 -10.61 12.52
C THR A 380 -10.62 -11.53 11.76
N GLU A 381 -9.34 -11.51 12.14
CA GLU A 381 -8.34 -12.41 11.53
C GLU A 381 -8.68 -13.88 11.75
N LYS A 382 -9.08 -14.26 12.97
CA LYS A 382 -9.55 -15.64 13.25
C LYS A 382 -10.75 -16.03 12.39
N MET A 383 -11.73 -15.12 12.24
CA MET A 383 -12.89 -15.37 11.37
C MET A 383 -12.49 -15.53 9.90
N VAL A 384 -11.55 -14.73 9.41
CA VAL A 384 -11.02 -14.84 8.02
C VAL A 384 -10.30 -16.18 7.83
N GLN A 385 -9.48 -16.61 8.79
CA GLN A 385 -8.80 -17.91 8.73
C GLN A 385 -9.78 -19.09 8.75
N GLN A 386 -10.82 -19.02 9.58
CA GLN A 386 -11.88 -20.03 9.58
C GLN A 386 -12.62 -20.07 8.25
N PHE A 387 -13.01 -18.91 7.70
CA PHE A 387 -13.64 -18.80 6.40
C PHE A 387 -12.77 -19.43 5.31
N LYS A 388 -11.49 -19.11 5.24
CA LYS A 388 -10.57 -19.69 4.26
C LYS A 388 -10.49 -21.20 4.37
N ALA A 389 -10.29 -21.73 5.57
CA ALA A 389 -10.19 -23.16 5.81
C ALA A 389 -11.48 -23.93 5.45
N GLU A 390 -12.65 -23.28 5.56
CA GLU A 390 -13.93 -23.85 5.10
C GLU A 390 -14.03 -23.84 3.57
N GLU A 391 -13.73 -22.71 2.94
CA GLU A 391 -13.90 -22.55 1.50
C GLU A 391 -12.84 -23.30 0.67
N GLU A 392 -11.63 -23.51 1.20
CA GLU A 392 -10.62 -24.37 0.60
C GLU A 392 -11.12 -25.82 0.40
N LYS A 393 -11.93 -26.34 1.31
CA LYS A 393 -12.57 -27.67 1.16
C LYS A 393 -13.52 -27.73 -0.03
N ASN A 394 -14.06 -26.58 -0.43
CA ASN A 394 -14.93 -26.40 -1.58
C ASN A 394 -14.16 -26.07 -2.87
N GLY A 395 -12.83 -25.97 -2.79
CA GLY A 395 -11.96 -25.60 -3.92
C GLY A 395 -11.91 -24.10 -4.18
N ILE A 396 -12.17 -23.26 -3.17
CA ILE A 396 -12.07 -21.82 -3.25
C ILE A 396 -10.85 -21.35 -2.44
N TYR A 397 -9.94 -20.67 -3.10
CA TYR A 397 -8.70 -20.16 -2.51
C TYR A 397 -8.65 -18.64 -2.62
N THR A 398 -8.37 -17.96 -1.53
CA THR A 398 -8.11 -16.52 -1.52
C THR A 398 -6.61 -16.29 -1.37
N ILE A 399 -5.99 -15.65 -2.35
CA ILE A 399 -4.56 -15.36 -2.39
C ILE A 399 -4.32 -13.86 -2.61
N GLY A 400 -3.19 -13.36 -2.14
CA GLY A 400 -2.80 -11.95 -2.25
C GLY A 400 -2.67 -11.26 -0.90
N ASP A 401 -2.25 -10.00 -0.90
CA ASP A 401 -1.79 -9.28 0.30
C ASP A 401 -2.92 -8.68 1.16
N MET A 402 -4.16 -9.07 0.94
CA MET A 402 -5.28 -8.65 1.80
C MET A 402 -5.21 -9.22 3.22
N GLU A 403 -4.22 -10.08 3.50
CA GLU A 403 -4.08 -10.74 4.80
C GLU A 403 -3.35 -9.91 5.85
N ARG A 404 -2.55 -8.90 5.48
CA ARG A 404 -1.66 -8.21 6.41
C ARG A 404 -1.38 -6.73 6.10
N GLY A 405 -2.23 -6.06 5.37
CA GLY A 405 -2.34 -4.59 5.35
C GLY A 405 -1.13 -3.77 4.91
N HIS A 406 -0.16 -4.32 4.21
CA HIS A 406 0.99 -3.54 3.75
C HIS A 406 1.57 -4.08 2.45
N THR A 407 1.84 -3.14 1.54
CA THR A 407 2.64 -3.26 0.30
C THR A 407 2.81 -4.67 -0.24
N VAL A 408 2.43 -4.83 -1.49
CA VAL A 408 2.60 -6.06 -2.30
C VAL A 408 3.97 -6.69 -2.03
N GLN A 409 4.04 -7.61 -1.07
CA GLN A 409 5.19 -8.47 -0.87
C GLN A 409 4.83 -9.88 -1.36
N TRP A 410 5.46 -10.23 -2.45
CA TRP A 410 5.38 -11.53 -3.08
C TRP A 410 5.78 -12.65 -2.13
N LYS A 411 4.83 -13.35 -1.56
CA LYS A 411 4.99 -14.72 -1.09
C LYS A 411 4.10 -15.60 -1.95
N ILE A 412 4.70 -16.24 -2.90
CA ILE A 412 4.19 -17.50 -3.43
C ILE A 412 4.72 -18.56 -2.48
N ALA A 413 3.83 -19.27 -1.80
CA ALA A 413 4.14 -20.47 -1.05
C ALA A 413 4.44 -21.61 -2.02
#